data_4be5ebb415bcf800edc995bd62cfb821
#
_entry.id   4be5ebb415bcf800edc995bd62cfb821
#
_cell.length_a   1.000
_cell.length_b   1.000
_cell.length_c   1.000
_cell.angle_alpha   90.00
_cell.angle_beta   90.00
_cell.angle_gamma   90.00
#
_symmetry.space_group_name_H-M   'P 1'
#
loop_
_entity.id
_entity.type
_entity.pdbx_description
1 polymer ?
#
loop_
_entity_poly.entity_id
_entity_poly.type
_entity_poly.pdbx_seq_one_letter_code
_entity_poly.pdbx_strand_id
1 'polypeptide(L)'
;MTFDEKHLPNKPNYEESKSWAVLPGKYPLSLWDFKKIKNDKKADVFYIYPTLFIDRKIKEWNADIWTSSIRQDVFQTAIKYQASAWLNAGDLYVPFYRQAHYRIFVEPFSKVGGPAWEIAYEDLKS
;
A
#
# COMPACT_ATOMS: atom_id res chain seq x y z
N MET A 1 24.41 3.96 -4.35
CA MET A 1 23.36 2.93 -4.50
C MET A 1 22.60 3.20 -5.80
N THR A 2 22.60 2.25 -6.71
CA THR A 2 21.89 2.34 -7.98
C THR A 2 20.62 1.49 -7.92
N PHE A 3 19.61 1.87 -8.70
CA PHE A 3 18.41 1.09 -8.85
C PHE A 3 18.71 -0.23 -9.59
N ASP A 4 18.21 -1.35 -9.06
CA ASP A 4 18.43 -2.68 -9.62
C ASP A 4 17.11 -3.40 -9.87
N GLU A 5 16.73 -3.56 -11.13
CA GLU A 5 15.52 -4.25 -11.54
C GLU A 5 15.51 -5.74 -11.21
N LYS A 6 16.69 -6.36 -11.09
CA LYS A 6 16.81 -7.80 -10.80
C LYS A 6 16.31 -8.20 -9.42
N HIS A 7 16.24 -7.23 -8.50
CA HIS A 7 15.81 -7.44 -7.13
C HIS A 7 14.43 -6.84 -6.84
N LEU A 8 13.64 -6.59 -7.89
CA LEU A 8 12.27 -6.13 -7.69
C LEU A 8 11.39 -7.26 -7.13
N PRO A 9 10.55 -6.94 -6.13
CA PRO A 9 9.54 -7.89 -5.68
C PRO A 9 8.51 -8.17 -6.77
N ASN A 10 7.79 -9.28 -6.62
CA ASN A 10 6.76 -9.68 -7.56
C ASN A 10 5.65 -8.63 -7.66
N LYS A 11 5.22 -8.37 -8.89
CA LYS A 11 4.14 -7.43 -9.19
C LYS A 11 2.80 -7.95 -8.62
N PRO A 12 1.96 -7.09 -8.06
CA PRO A 12 0.60 -7.49 -7.69
C PRO A 12 -0.25 -7.79 -8.92
N ASN A 13 -1.17 -8.75 -8.77
CA ASN A 13 -2.23 -9.00 -9.74
C ASN A 13 -3.57 -8.64 -9.08
N TYR A 14 -4.19 -7.56 -9.50
CA TYR A 14 -5.41 -7.04 -8.86
C TYR A 14 -6.68 -7.80 -9.22
N GLU A 15 -6.60 -8.80 -10.07
CA GLU A 15 -7.66 -9.79 -10.23
C GLU A 15 -7.72 -10.77 -9.04
N GLU A 16 -6.65 -10.85 -8.25
CA GLU A 16 -6.56 -11.72 -7.08
C GLU A 16 -6.76 -10.93 -5.79
N SER A 17 -7.59 -11.44 -4.89
CA SER A 17 -7.89 -10.78 -3.61
C SER A 17 -6.67 -10.57 -2.72
N LYS A 18 -5.64 -11.41 -2.84
CA LYS A 18 -4.40 -11.29 -2.06
C LYS A 18 -3.60 -10.03 -2.39
N SER A 19 -3.86 -9.39 -3.53
CA SER A 19 -3.23 -8.11 -3.91
C SER A 19 -3.92 -6.90 -3.28
N TRP A 20 -4.97 -7.12 -2.53
CA TRP A 20 -5.73 -6.06 -1.86
C TRP A 20 -5.59 -6.15 -0.35
N ALA A 21 -5.32 -5.01 0.29
CA ALA A 21 -5.35 -4.90 1.74
C ALA A 21 -6.78 -4.87 2.27
N VAL A 22 -7.65 -4.19 1.56
CA VAL A 22 -9.08 -4.07 1.90
C VAL A 22 -9.91 -4.23 0.63
N LEU A 23 -10.93 -5.07 0.71
CA LEU A 23 -12.00 -5.22 -0.28
C LEU A 23 -13.34 -5.35 0.44
N PRO A 24 -14.46 -4.96 -0.17
CA PRO A 24 -15.78 -5.31 0.36
C PRO A 24 -15.88 -6.82 0.58
N GLY A 25 -16.30 -7.22 1.79
CA GLY A 25 -16.34 -8.63 2.20
C GLY A 25 -15.02 -9.19 2.72
N LYS A 26 -13.92 -8.43 2.65
CA LYS A 26 -12.60 -8.81 3.15
C LYS A 26 -11.96 -7.65 3.90
N TYR A 27 -12.56 -7.26 5.02
CA TYR A 27 -11.98 -6.22 5.86
C TYR A 27 -11.04 -6.84 6.89
N PRO A 28 -9.81 -6.28 7.07
CA PRO A 28 -8.86 -6.79 8.04
C PRO A 28 -9.31 -6.54 9.48
N LEU A 29 -8.76 -7.29 10.43
CA LEU A 29 -9.06 -7.17 11.86
C LEU A 29 -8.87 -5.74 12.38
N SER A 30 -7.92 -5.00 11.85
CA SER A 30 -7.65 -3.61 12.23
C SER A 30 -8.83 -2.67 11.99
N LEU A 31 -9.81 -3.05 11.16
CA LEU A 31 -11.03 -2.29 10.90
C LEU A 31 -12.25 -2.80 11.67
N TRP A 32 -12.15 -3.89 12.40
CA TRP A 32 -13.32 -4.50 13.05
C TRP A 32 -13.94 -3.63 14.16
N ASP A 33 -13.12 -2.82 14.84
CA ASP A 33 -13.60 -1.89 15.86
C ASP A 33 -14.47 -0.77 15.26
N PHE A 34 -14.40 -0.56 13.97
CA PHE A 34 -15.16 0.46 13.23
C PHE A 34 -16.39 -0.10 12.53
N LYS A 35 -16.74 -1.36 12.74
CA LYS A 35 -17.81 -2.09 12.03
C LYS A 35 -19.24 -1.70 12.41
N LYS A 36 -19.45 -0.80 13.36
CA LYS A 36 -20.80 -0.31 13.75
C LYS A 36 -21.45 0.60 12.70
N ILE A 37 -21.10 0.43 11.46
CA ILE A 37 -21.43 1.33 10.36
C ILE A 37 -22.58 0.73 9.58
N LYS A 38 -23.56 1.58 9.26
CA LYS A 38 -24.72 1.21 8.44
C LYS A 38 -24.27 0.81 7.03
N ASN A 39 -24.91 -0.24 6.49
CA ASN A 39 -24.60 -0.78 5.17
C ASN A 39 -25.15 0.06 3.99
N ASP A 40 -25.69 1.25 4.23
CA ASP A 40 -26.23 2.15 3.20
C ASP A 40 -25.10 2.93 2.49
N LYS A 41 -24.14 2.20 1.97
CA LYS A 41 -23.01 2.82 1.29
C LYS A 41 -23.40 3.12 -0.15
N LYS A 42 -23.35 4.41 -0.52
CA LYS A 42 -23.74 4.90 -1.85
C LYS A 42 -22.57 5.12 -2.78
N ALA A 43 -21.33 4.95 -2.32
CA ALA A 43 -20.12 5.21 -3.09
C ALA A 43 -19.08 4.13 -2.84
N ASP A 44 -18.10 4.06 -3.74
CA ASP A 44 -16.89 3.29 -3.53
C ASP A 44 -15.75 4.26 -3.16
N VAL A 45 -14.91 3.85 -2.20
CA VAL A 45 -13.74 4.62 -1.78
C VAL A 45 -12.49 3.83 -2.13
N PHE A 46 -11.69 4.39 -3.01
CA PHE A 46 -10.39 3.85 -3.37
C PHE A 46 -9.31 4.62 -2.61
N TYR A 47 -8.70 3.99 -1.63
CA TYR A 47 -7.72 4.61 -0.76
C TYR A 47 -6.31 4.12 -1.08
N ILE A 48 -5.40 5.05 -1.35
CA ILE A 48 -3.98 4.78 -1.59
C ILE A 48 -3.21 5.29 -0.38
N TYR A 49 -2.57 4.37 0.35
CA TYR A 49 -1.78 4.75 1.53
C TYR A 49 -0.43 5.36 1.12
N PRO A 50 0.13 6.27 1.94
CA PRO A 50 1.46 6.81 1.69
C PRO A 50 2.54 5.73 1.90
N THR A 51 3.76 5.98 1.43
CA THR A 51 4.84 5.04 1.66
C THR A 51 5.13 4.89 3.16
N LEU A 52 5.16 3.65 3.62
CA LEU A 52 5.56 3.25 4.96
C LEU A 52 6.94 2.57 4.94
N PHE A 53 7.55 2.53 3.77
CA PHE A 53 8.81 1.84 3.52
C PHE A 53 9.98 2.79 3.80
N ILE A 54 10.30 2.94 5.09
CA ILE A 54 11.21 3.97 5.60
C ILE A 54 12.45 3.42 6.32
N ASP A 55 12.56 2.09 6.51
CA ASP A 55 13.68 1.50 7.25
C ASP A 55 14.99 1.72 6.49
N ARG A 56 15.90 2.47 7.09
CA ARG A 56 17.20 2.83 6.51
C ARG A 56 18.14 1.63 6.30
N LYS A 57 17.90 0.53 7.01
CA LYS A 57 18.69 -0.69 6.88
C LYS A 57 18.33 -1.50 5.64
N ILE A 58 17.16 -1.27 5.08
CA ILE A 58 16.68 -1.97 3.90
C ILE A 58 17.30 -1.34 2.66
N LYS A 59 17.87 -2.18 1.79
CA LYS A 59 18.53 -1.74 0.57
C LYS A 59 17.61 -1.69 -0.65
N GLU A 60 16.49 -2.39 -0.59
CA GLU A 60 15.52 -2.45 -1.67
C GLU A 60 14.91 -1.07 -1.93
N TRP A 61 14.60 -0.80 -3.20
CA TRP A 61 13.96 0.45 -3.62
C TRP A 61 12.44 0.41 -3.55
N ASN A 62 11.86 -0.78 -3.70
CA ASN A 62 10.41 -0.98 -3.64
C ASN A 62 10.07 -2.06 -2.61
N ALA A 63 8.97 -1.87 -1.92
CA ALA A 63 8.52 -2.80 -0.90
C ALA A 63 8.04 -4.13 -1.50
N ASP A 64 8.45 -5.23 -0.88
CA ASP A 64 7.90 -6.55 -1.18
C ASP A 64 6.57 -6.71 -0.43
N ILE A 65 5.47 -6.51 -1.14
CA ILE A 65 4.11 -6.58 -0.59
C ILE A 65 3.71 -8.00 -0.17
N TRP A 66 4.51 -9.00 -0.49
CA TRP A 66 4.23 -10.40 -0.14
C TRP A 66 4.81 -10.79 1.21
N THR A 67 5.68 -9.97 1.79
CA THR A 67 6.23 -10.22 3.14
C THR A 67 5.22 -9.83 4.21
N SER A 68 5.19 -10.61 5.30
CA SER A 68 4.26 -10.37 6.40
C SER A 68 4.53 -9.04 7.11
N SER A 69 5.80 -8.64 7.26
CA SER A 69 6.16 -7.38 7.91
C SER A 69 5.60 -6.16 7.17
N ILE A 70 5.74 -6.12 5.85
CA ILE A 70 5.18 -5.03 5.02
C ILE A 70 3.66 -5.01 5.12
N ARG A 71 3.01 -6.17 5.02
CA ARG A 71 1.55 -6.27 5.12
C ARG A 71 1.03 -5.82 6.49
N GLN A 72 1.71 -6.22 7.57
CA GLN A 72 1.33 -5.80 8.93
C GLN A 72 1.49 -4.30 9.12
N ASP A 73 2.54 -3.69 8.59
CA ASP A 73 2.71 -2.24 8.65
C ASP A 73 1.53 -1.51 7.99
N VAL A 74 1.08 -1.98 6.82
CA VAL A 74 -0.08 -1.41 6.14
C VAL A 74 -1.34 -1.56 7.01
N PHE A 75 -1.61 -2.76 7.54
CA PHE A 75 -2.81 -3.01 8.34
C PHE A 75 -2.82 -2.24 9.66
N GLN A 76 -1.69 -2.18 10.36
CA GLN A 76 -1.62 -1.60 11.70
C GLN A 76 -1.46 -0.08 11.71
N THR A 77 -1.08 0.53 10.60
CA THR A 77 -0.86 1.98 10.50
C THR A 77 -1.83 2.62 9.53
N ALA A 78 -1.60 2.48 8.23
CA ALA A 78 -2.37 3.19 7.21
C ALA A 78 -3.86 2.79 7.22
N ILE A 79 -4.16 1.50 7.32
CA ILE A 79 -5.54 1.03 7.33
C ILE A 79 -6.23 1.44 8.63
N LYS A 80 -5.61 1.15 9.76
CA LYS A 80 -6.21 1.39 11.08
C LYS A 80 -6.43 2.86 11.38
N TYR A 81 -5.47 3.73 11.05
CA TYR A 81 -5.50 5.13 11.46
C TYR A 81 -5.90 6.12 10.36
N GLN A 82 -5.86 5.71 9.10
CA GLN A 82 -6.17 6.59 7.98
C GLN A 82 -7.37 6.12 7.18
N ALA A 83 -7.30 4.91 6.60
CA ALA A 83 -8.37 4.39 5.76
C ALA A 83 -9.68 4.20 6.54
N SER A 84 -9.61 3.90 7.84
CA SER A 84 -10.78 3.73 8.71
C SER A 84 -11.70 4.95 8.72
N ALA A 85 -11.17 6.15 8.52
CA ALA A 85 -11.96 7.38 8.47
C ALA A 85 -12.98 7.39 7.32
N TRP A 86 -12.78 6.57 6.28
CA TRP A 86 -13.62 6.54 5.08
C TRP A 86 -14.67 5.43 5.10
N LEU A 87 -14.73 4.62 6.16
CA LEU A 87 -15.66 3.49 6.25
C LEU A 87 -17.15 3.90 6.13
N ASN A 88 -17.50 5.10 6.60
CA ASN A 88 -18.85 5.62 6.50
C ASN A 88 -19.21 6.17 5.11
N ALA A 89 -18.21 6.50 4.30
CA ALA A 89 -18.41 7.13 2.99
C ALA A 89 -18.79 6.12 1.91
N GLY A 90 -18.32 4.88 2.01
CA GLY A 90 -18.59 3.88 1.00
C GLY A 90 -17.89 2.55 1.24
N ASP A 91 -17.99 1.68 0.26
CA ASP A 91 -17.21 0.44 0.24
C ASP A 91 -15.75 0.77 0.01
N LEU A 92 -14.89 0.24 0.86
CA LEU A 92 -13.48 0.61 0.90
C LEU A 92 -12.64 -0.40 0.12
N TYR A 93 -11.82 0.14 -0.79
CA TYR A 93 -10.87 -0.60 -1.61
C TYR A 93 -9.47 -0.05 -1.34
N VAL A 94 -8.55 -0.90 -0.89
CA VAL A 94 -7.16 -0.51 -0.64
C VAL A 94 -6.22 -1.52 -1.27
N PRO A 95 -5.55 -1.19 -2.38
CA PRO A 95 -4.61 -2.10 -3.00
C PRO A 95 -3.29 -2.14 -2.23
N PHE A 96 -2.66 -3.31 -2.20
CA PHE A 96 -1.22 -3.35 -1.95
C PHE A 96 -0.50 -2.91 -3.22
N TYR A 97 0.55 -2.15 -3.07
CA TYR A 97 1.41 -1.77 -4.20
C TYR A 97 2.87 -1.75 -3.74
N ARG A 98 3.78 -1.92 -4.69
CA ARG A 98 5.21 -1.91 -4.41
C ARG A 98 5.69 -0.49 -4.14
N GLN A 99 5.32 0.01 -2.96
CA GLN A 99 5.63 1.37 -2.54
C GLN A 99 7.14 1.62 -2.63
N ALA A 100 7.50 2.81 -3.11
CA ALA A 100 8.90 3.21 -3.19
C ALA A 100 9.43 3.55 -1.80
N HIS A 101 10.71 3.23 -1.57
CA HIS A 101 11.35 3.59 -0.30
C HIS A 101 11.39 5.12 -0.15
N TYR A 102 11.18 5.60 1.06
CA TYR A 102 11.17 7.05 1.38
C TYR A 102 12.41 7.79 0.89
N ARG A 103 13.57 7.12 0.78
CA ARG A 103 14.81 7.75 0.32
C ARG A 103 14.71 8.40 -1.07
N ILE A 104 13.74 8.03 -1.90
CA ILE A 104 13.58 8.67 -3.21
C ILE A 104 13.28 10.16 -3.12
N PHE A 105 12.84 10.63 -1.96
CA PHE A 105 12.55 12.04 -1.70
C PHE A 105 13.72 12.77 -1.04
N VAL A 106 14.82 12.10 -0.75
CA VAL A 106 15.94 12.62 0.02
C VAL A 106 17.23 12.57 -0.78
N GLU A 107 17.98 13.68 -0.81
CA GLU A 107 19.30 13.69 -1.44
C GLU A 107 20.28 12.80 -0.66
N PRO A 108 21.23 12.13 -1.34
CA PRO A 108 21.51 12.19 -2.79
C PRO A 108 20.67 11.22 -3.63
N PHE A 109 19.69 10.53 -3.05
CA PHE A 109 18.99 9.42 -3.69
C PHE A 109 17.84 9.87 -4.60
N SER A 110 17.38 11.12 -4.49
CA SER A 110 16.26 11.62 -5.28
C SER A 110 16.50 11.58 -6.79
N LYS A 111 17.75 11.72 -7.22
CA LYS A 111 18.10 11.69 -8.65
C LYS A 111 18.10 10.29 -9.25
N VAL A 112 18.27 9.24 -8.42
CA VAL A 112 18.37 7.86 -8.90
C VAL A 112 17.15 7.01 -8.54
N GLY A 113 16.24 7.57 -7.75
CA GLY A 113 15.05 6.86 -7.26
C GLY A 113 13.84 6.90 -8.20
N GLY A 114 13.92 7.60 -9.32
CA GLY A 114 12.80 7.74 -10.27
C GLY A 114 12.20 6.42 -10.73
N PRO A 115 12.99 5.40 -11.13
CA PRO A 115 12.44 4.10 -11.50
C PRO A 115 11.61 3.43 -10.42
N ALA A 116 11.99 3.57 -9.14
CA ALA A 116 11.22 3.03 -8.02
C ALA A 116 9.86 3.69 -7.88
N TRP A 117 9.82 5.01 -8.08
CA TRP A 117 8.57 5.77 -8.06
C TRP A 117 7.64 5.35 -9.21
N GLU A 118 8.21 5.17 -10.40
CA GLU A 118 7.44 4.72 -11.58
C GLU A 118 6.82 3.34 -11.37
N ILE A 119 7.55 2.42 -10.76
CA ILE A 119 7.04 1.08 -10.44
C ILE A 119 5.84 1.16 -9.50
N ALA A 120 5.94 1.96 -8.44
CA ALA A 120 4.82 2.16 -7.52
C ALA A 120 3.60 2.76 -8.25
N TYR A 121 3.83 3.73 -9.11
CA TYR A 121 2.77 4.36 -9.91
C TYR A 121 2.13 3.37 -10.90
N GLU A 122 2.93 2.57 -11.60
CA GLU A 122 2.41 1.60 -12.56
C GLU A 122 1.55 0.51 -11.89
N ASP A 123 1.91 0.09 -10.68
CA ASP A 123 1.05 -0.82 -9.91
C ASP A 123 -0.34 -0.21 -9.69
N LEU A 124 -0.39 1.04 -9.23
CA LEU A 124 -1.65 1.72 -8.94
C LEU A 124 -2.47 2.04 -10.20
N LYS A 125 -1.80 2.23 -11.32
CA LYS A 125 -2.43 2.50 -12.61
C LYS A 125 -3.07 1.26 -13.23
N SER A 126 -2.51 0.07 -12.95
CA SER A 126 -3.02 -1.17 -13.52
C SER A 126 -4.35 -1.56 -12.91
#